data_d223ac8bb36967ffd3d331f40c5e4271
#
_entry.id   d223ac8bb36967ffd3d331f40c5e4271
#
_cell.length_a   1.000
_cell.length_b   1.000
_cell.length_c   1.000
_cell.angle_alpha   90.00
_cell.angle_beta   90.00
_cell.angle_gamma   90.00
#
_symmetry.space_group_name_H-M   'P 1'
#
loop_
_entity.id
_entity.type
_entity.pdbx_description
1 polymer ?
#
loop_
_entity_poly.entity_id
_entity_poly.type
_entity_poly.pdbx_seq_one_letter_code
_entity_poly.pdbx_strand_id
1 'polypeptide(L)'
;MRPADLIRQKQNGRTITILTAWDSLSAALVEAAGADAVLVGDSLAMVALGHATTLPVTLDQMRHHTLAVSRGFNAEPSRQPLLICDLPFLSYQCGPDLAVQAAGTLLKETPAAAVKLEGAEAEVLAAIDRLVRMGIPVMGHLGLTPQAVHRLGYRRQAQDPVSQERLLNQAIALEQAGCFALVLEHVPSDLAGVVRRRLQIPVIGIGAGDDCDGQIRVTADLLGLTQQQPPFSPALIPGQQLFVEALRTWVAEQTPTTTPPPAAPDC
;
A
#
# COMPACT_ATOMS: atom_id res chain seq x y z
N MET A 1 16.86 3.30 2.43
CA MET A 1 16.87 2.68 1.08
C MET A 1 16.39 3.70 0.03
N ARG A 2 16.73 3.56 -1.26
CA ARG A 2 16.35 4.48 -2.37
C ARG A 2 15.66 3.70 -3.49
N PRO A 3 14.87 4.33 -4.38
CA PRO A 3 14.23 3.66 -5.52
C PRO A 3 15.19 2.80 -6.37
N ALA A 4 16.41 3.29 -6.62
CA ALA A 4 17.44 2.55 -7.36
C ALA A 4 17.88 1.24 -6.66
N ASP A 5 17.68 1.13 -5.36
CA ASP A 5 18.04 -0.07 -4.61
C ASP A 5 17.08 -1.23 -4.93
N LEU A 6 15.79 -0.92 -5.16
CA LEU A 6 14.80 -1.93 -5.60
C LEU A 6 15.12 -2.44 -7.02
N ILE A 7 15.54 -1.55 -7.93
CA ILE A 7 15.98 -1.96 -9.28
C ILE A 7 17.18 -2.92 -9.18
N ARG A 8 18.14 -2.63 -8.32
CA ARG A 8 19.30 -3.53 -8.08
C ARG A 8 18.88 -4.88 -7.48
N GLN A 9 17.88 -4.89 -6.59
CA GLN A 9 17.38 -6.16 -6.04
C GLN A 9 16.81 -7.05 -7.15
N LYS A 10 15.99 -6.51 -8.07
CA LYS A 10 15.51 -7.25 -9.25
C LYS A 10 16.68 -7.79 -10.07
N GLN A 11 17.65 -6.94 -10.40
CA GLN A 11 18.83 -7.35 -11.20
C GLN A 11 19.63 -8.48 -10.55
N ASN A 12 19.65 -8.52 -9.22
CA ASN A 12 20.33 -9.56 -8.44
C ASN A 12 19.42 -10.78 -8.14
N GLY A 13 18.20 -10.83 -8.67
CA GLY A 13 17.25 -11.90 -8.42
C GLY A 13 16.76 -11.99 -6.97
N ARG A 14 16.89 -10.91 -6.21
CA ARG A 14 16.42 -10.84 -4.81
C ARG A 14 14.96 -10.39 -4.77
N THR A 15 14.12 -11.16 -4.06
CA THR A 15 12.71 -10.83 -3.85
C THR A 15 12.56 -9.52 -3.06
N ILE A 16 11.65 -8.67 -3.49
CA ILE A 16 11.33 -7.38 -2.87
C ILE A 16 10.07 -7.54 -2.01
N THR A 17 10.12 -7.05 -0.78
CA THR A 17 9.00 -7.07 0.16
C THR A 17 8.54 -5.66 0.50
N ILE A 18 7.25 -5.39 0.29
CA ILE A 18 6.63 -4.10 0.61
C ILE A 18 5.44 -4.35 1.54
N LEU A 19 5.34 -3.58 2.60
CA LEU A 19 4.20 -3.59 3.51
C LEU A 19 3.63 -2.18 3.67
N THR A 20 2.31 -2.08 3.88
CA THR A 20 1.71 -0.77 4.16
C THR A 20 1.86 -0.40 5.63
N ALA A 21 1.95 0.90 5.91
CA ALA A 21 1.84 1.45 7.25
C ALA A 21 1.02 2.75 7.22
N TRP A 22 0.38 3.09 8.34
CA TRP A 22 -0.48 4.28 8.45
C TRP A 22 -0.20 5.14 9.70
N ASP A 23 0.62 4.64 10.63
CA ASP A 23 1.03 5.33 11.84
C ASP A 23 2.39 4.85 12.34
N SER A 24 2.85 5.39 13.45
CA SER A 24 4.16 5.04 14.04
C SER A 24 4.21 3.60 14.56
N LEU A 25 3.11 3.04 15.06
CA LEU A 25 3.08 1.66 15.57
C LEU A 25 3.18 0.66 14.43
N SER A 26 2.35 0.83 13.39
CA SER A 26 2.41 -0.01 12.20
C SER A 26 3.77 0.09 11.49
N ALA A 27 4.37 1.29 11.44
CA ALA A 27 5.70 1.50 10.86
C ALA A 27 6.79 0.74 11.62
N ALA A 28 6.79 0.80 12.96
CA ALA A 28 7.76 0.08 13.79
C ALA A 28 7.65 -1.44 13.59
N LEU A 29 6.43 -1.99 13.48
CA LEU A 29 6.21 -3.41 13.19
C LEU A 29 6.76 -3.81 11.83
N VAL A 30 6.48 -3.02 10.79
CA VAL A 30 6.90 -3.30 9.42
C VAL A 30 8.42 -3.20 9.26
N GLU A 31 9.04 -2.20 9.90
CA GLU A 31 10.51 -2.05 9.93
C GLU A 31 11.15 -3.24 10.64
N ALA A 32 10.65 -3.61 11.83
CA ALA A 32 11.16 -4.75 12.60
C ALA A 32 11.00 -6.09 11.85
N ALA A 33 9.97 -6.22 11.00
CA ALA A 33 9.77 -7.36 10.12
C ALA A 33 10.78 -7.42 8.95
N GLY A 34 11.54 -6.34 8.70
CA GLY A 34 12.57 -6.29 7.68
C GLY A 34 12.07 -6.05 6.26
N ALA A 35 10.94 -5.36 6.09
CA ALA A 35 10.43 -4.98 4.77
C ALA A 35 11.42 -4.07 4.03
N ASP A 36 11.57 -4.25 2.72
CA ASP A 36 12.45 -3.43 1.86
C ASP A 36 11.87 -2.03 1.63
N ALA A 37 10.54 -1.93 1.56
CA ALA A 37 9.84 -0.64 1.44
C ALA A 37 8.57 -0.60 2.29
N VAL A 38 8.18 0.60 2.67
CA VAL A 38 6.92 0.89 3.34
C VAL A 38 6.09 1.80 2.44
N LEU A 39 4.86 1.40 2.18
CA LEU A 39 3.88 2.20 1.47
C LEU A 39 2.89 2.82 2.45
N VAL A 40 2.83 4.14 2.51
CA VAL A 40 1.67 4.84 3.05
C VAL A 40 0.62 4.86 1.94
N GLY A 41 -0.19 3.79 1.91
CA GLY A 41 -1.18 3.57 0.87
C GLY A 41 -2.49 4.29 1.16
N ASP A 42 -3.19 4.75 0.11
CA ASP A 42 -4.54 5.32 0.25
C ASP A 42 -5.57 4.31 0.78
N SER A 43 -5.23 3.01 0.79
CA SER A 43 -5.96 1.97 1.51
C SER A 43 -6.17 2.28 3.00
N LEU A 44 -5.36 3.17 3.60
CA LEU A 44 -5.57 3.67 4.97
C LEU A 44 -6.96 4.31 5.15
N ALA A 45 -7.54 4.87 4.08
CA ALA A 45 -8.92 5.35 4.09
C ALA A 45 -9.89 4.28 4.58
N MET A 46 -9.70 3.03 4.14
CA MET A 46 -10.55 1.90 4.49
C MET A 46 -10.13 1.25 5.82
N VAL A 47 -8.84 0.94 5.99
CA VAL A 47 -8.36 0.11 7.11
C VAL A 47 -8.11 0.91 8.40
N ALA A 48 -7.88 2.22 8.32
CA ALA A 48 -7.59 3.07 9.46
C ALA A 48 -8.64 4.16 9.70
N LEU A 49 -9.24 4.73 8.63
CA LEU A 49 -10.22 5.82 8.74
C LEU A 49 -11.68 5.33 8.63
N GLY A 50 -11.92 4.06 8.26
CA GLY A 50 -13.25 3.46 8.21
C GLY A 50 -14.12 3.88 7.02
N HIS A 51 -13.52 4.44 5.96
CA HIS A 51 -14.25 4.74 4.72
C HIS A 51 -14.54 3.47 3.91
N ALA A 52 -15.58 3.49 3.11
CA ALA A 52 -15.96 2.37 2.24
C ALA A 52 -15.03 2.19 1.01
N THR A 53 -14.30 3.23 0.63
CA THR A 53 -13.37 3.26 -0.52
C THR A 53 -12.17 4.12 -0.19
N THR A 54 -11.15 4.12 -1.08
CA THR A 54 -9.96 4.97 -0.96
C THR A 54 -10.22 6.43 -1.37
N LEU A 55 -11.33 6.71 -2.08
CA LEU A 55 -11.60 8.01 -2.70
C LEU A 55 -11.67 9.21 -1.73
N PRO A 56 -12.20 9.08 -0.50
CA PRO A 56 -12.34 10.24 0.39
C PRO A 56 -11.03 10.76 0.98
N VAL A 57 -9.96 9.97 0.97
CA VAL A 57 -8.71 10.41 1.61
C VAL A 57 -8.09 11.61 0.88
N THR A 58 -7.69 12.62 1.65
CA THR A 58 -7.13 13.86 1.13
C THR A 58 -5.60 13.85 1.12
N LEU A 59 -4.99 14.77 0.36
CA LEU A 59 -3.53 14.94 0.34
C LEU A 59 -2.99 15.30 1.73
N ASP A 60 -3.71 16.11 2.51
CA ASP A 60 -3.32 16.47 3.87
C ASP A 60 -3.35 15.27 4.82
N GLN A 61 -4.33 14.38 4.68
CA GLN A 61 -4.35 13.13 5.44
C GLN A 61 -3.19 12.22 5.03
N MET A 62 -2.90 12.07 3.74
CA MET A 62 -1.74 11.30 3.28
C MET A 62 -0.43 11.87 3.83
N ARG A 63 -0.27 13.19 3.83
CA ARG A 63 0.87 13.88 4.44
C ARG A 63 0.95 13.62 5.94
N HIS A 64 -0.16 13.74 6.66
CA HIS A 64 -0.23 13.48 8.11
C HIS A 64 0.21 12.05 8.46
N HIS A 65 -0.35 11.06 7.76
CA HIS A 65 -0.01 9.66 7.96
C HIS A 65 1.44 9.34 7.57
N THR A 66 1.95 9.94 6.49
CA THR A 66 3.36 9.78 6.09
C THR A 66 4.32 10.30 7.16
N LEU A 67 4.02 11.44 7.77
CA LEU A 67 4.77 11.97 8.92
C LEU A 67 4.67 11.06 10.15
N ALA A 68 3.48 10.50 10.42
CA ALA A 68 3.30 9.56 11.54
C ALA A 68 4.11 8.28 11.33
N VAL A 69 4.07 7.69 10.13
CA VAL A 69 4.86 6.52 9.74
C VAL A 69 6.36 6.78 9.88
N SER A 70 6.85 7.91 9.37
CA SER A 70 8.28 8.23 9.44
C SER A 70 8.82 8.35 10.86
N ARG A 71 8.00 8.75 11.83
CA ARG A 71 8.36 8.83 13.25
C ARG A 71 8.42 7.45 13.93
N GLY A 72 7.84 6.42 13.30
CA GLY A 72 7.85 5.05 13.80
C GLY A 72 9.11 4.26 13.42
N PHE A 73 9.94 4.77 12.52
CA PHE A 73 11.21 4.12 12.18
C PHE A 73 12.23 4.33 13.29
N ASN A 74 12.85 3.22 13.74
CA ASN A 74 13.83 3.20 14.80
C ASN A 74 15.26 2.95 14.29
N ALA A 75 15.38 2.43 13.07
CA ALA A 75 16.68 2.18 12.47
C ALA A 75 17.38 3.48 12.05
N GLU A 76 18.73 3.43 11.99
CA GLU A 76 19.50 4.51 11.38
C GLU A 76 18.99 4.82 9.97
N PRO A 77 18.96 6.11 9.54
CA PRO A 77 18.38 6.52 8.25
C PRO A 77 18.87 5.74 7.03
N SER A 78 20.14 5.30 7.05
CA SER A 78 20.73 4.48 5.97
C SER A 78 20.19 3.04 5.91
N ARG A 79 19.53 2.58 6.97
CA ARG A 79 18.96 1.22 7.10
C ARG A 79 17.44 1.20 7.06
N GLN A 80 16.81 2.37 7.07
CA GLN A 80 15.34 2.47 6.99
C GLN A 80 14.83 1.92 5.65
N PRO A 81 13.62 1.31 5.63
CA PRO A 81 12.96 0.92 4.40
C PRO A 81 12.71 2.14 3.50
N LEU A 82 12.52 1.90 2.19
CA LEU A 82 12.11 2.96 1.27
C LEU A 82 10.70 3.42 1.63
N LEU A 83 10.53 4.69 1.99
CA LEU A 83 9.21 5.27 2.28
C LEU A 83 8.57 5.80 0.99
N ILE A 84 7.43 5.24 0.62
CA ILE A 84 6.61 5.61 -0.55
C ILE A 84 5.26 6.11 -0.04
N CYS A 85 4.70 7.14 -0.68
CA CYS A 85 3.36 7.64 -0.37
C CYS A 85 2.48 7.63 -1.61
N ASP A 86 1.23 7.17 -1.47
CA ASP A 86 0.25 7.29 -2.54
C ASP A 86 -0.16 8.75 -2.76
N LEU A 87 -0.27 9.13 -4.03
CA LEU A 87 -1.04 10.31 -4.40
C LEU A 87 -2.53 9.95 -4.37
N PRO A 88 -3.35 10.61 -3.53
CA PRO A 88 -4.76 10.30 -3.42
C PRO A 88 -5.54 10.72 -4.66
N PHE A 89 -6.76 10.20 -4.80
CA PHE A 89 -7.66 10.52 -5.90
C PHE A 89 -7.82 12.04 -6.09
N LEU A 90 -7.85 12.50 -7.34
CA LEU A 90 -7.89 13.90 -7.81
C LEU A 90 -6.63 14.73 -7.52
N SER A 91 -5.56 14.19 -6.97
CA SER A 91 -4.31 14.93 -6.78
C SER A 91 -3.38 14.91 -8.00
N TYR A 92 -3.65 14.07 -9.02
CA TYR A 92 -2.85 13.97 -10.24
C TYR A 92 -3.68 13.81 -11.52
N GLN A 93 -4.94 13.40 -11.45
CA GLN A 93 -5.80 13.15 -12.62
C GLN A 93 -6.20 14.45 -13.33
N CYS A 94 -6.16 15.60 -12.64
CA CYS A 94 -6.51 16.89 -13.22
C CYS A 94 -5.37 17.58 -14.01
N GLY A 95 -4.25 16.90 -14.17
CA GLY A 95 -3.16 17.36 -15.03
C GLY A 95 -1.78 17.38 -14.35
N PRO A 96 -0.71 17.46 -15.17
CA PRO A 96 0.67 17.33 -14.70
C PRO A 96 1.11 18.36 -13.66
N ASP A 97 0.65 19.61 -13.77
CA ASP A 97 1.07 20.66 -12.84
C ASP A 97 0.49 20.44 -11.43
N LEU A 98 -0.76 19.96 -11.33
CA LEU A 98 -1.36 19.58 -10.05
C LEU A 98 -0.63 18.38 -9.46
N ALA A 99 -0.28 17.39 -10.28
CA ALA A 99 0.51 16.24 -9.84
C ALA A 99 1.86 16.65 -9.24
N VAL A 100 2.56 17.59 -9.91
CA VAL A 100 3.84 18.13 -9.39
C VAL A 100 3.66 18.86 -8.07
N GLN A 101 2.61 19.66 -7.93
CA GLN A 101 2.32 20.35 -6.67
C GLN A 101 2.04 19.35 -5.54
N ALA A 102 1.17 18.36 -5.79
CA ALA A 102 0.80 17.37 -4.79
C ALA A 102 2.00 16.52 -4.36
N ALA A 103 2.72 15.93 -5.32
CA ALA A 103 3.91 15.13 -5.04
C ALA A 103 5.03 15.97 -4.42
N GLY A 104 5.24 17.17 -4.91
CA GLY A 104 6.22 18.13 -4.38
C GLY A 104 5.93 18.49 -2.92
N THR A 105 4.67 18.70 -2.55
CA THR A 105 4.26 18.92 -1.15
C THR A 105 4.63 17.73 -0.28
N LEU A 106 4.30 16.50 -0.70
CA LEU A 106 4.65 15.30 0.05
C LEU A 106 6.16 15.16 0.25
N LEU A 107 6.97 15.28 -0.80
CA LEU A 107 8.42 15.12 -0.70
C LEU A 107 9.12 16.25 0.05
N LYS A 108 8.56 17.46 0.05
CA LYS A 108 9.10 18.61 0.79
C LYS A 108 8.76 18.59 2.28
N GLU A 109 7.57 18.12 2.61
CA GLU A 109 7.01 18.23 3.97
C GLU A 109 7.09 16.89 4.73
N THR A 110 7.48 15.81 4.07
CA THR A 110 7.64 14.48 4.67
C THR A 110 8.96 13.82 4.21
N PRO A 111 9.46 12.81 4.92
CA PRO A 111 10.60 12.01 4.47
C PRO A 111 10.30 11.00 3.36
N ALA A 112 9.11 11.04 2.72
CA ALA A 112 8.83 10.17 1.58
C ALA A 112 9.86 10.38 0.47
N ALA A 113 10.36 9.29 -0.09
CA ALA A 113 11.37 9.30 -1.16
C ALA A 113 10.79 9.05 -2.55
N ALA A 114 9.51 8.66 -2.62
CA ALA A 114 8.79 8.38 -3.86
C ALA A 114 7.27 8.51 -3.66
N VAL A 115 6.55 8.64 -4.77
CA VAL A 115 5.07 8.58 -4.79
C VAL A 115 4.57 7.41 -5.62
N LYS A 116 3.32 6.94 -5.36
CA LYS A 116 2.64 5.95 -6.20
C LYS A 116 1.41 6.58 -6.87
N LEU A 117 1.16 6.22 -8.13
CA LEU A 117 0.02 6.65 -8.93
C LEU A 117 -0.65 5.45 -9.60
N GLU A 118 -1.97 5.51 -9.77
CA GLU A 118 -2.78 4.45 -10.40
C GLU A 118 -3.16 4.81 -11.84
N GLY A 119 -3.13 3.81 -12.72
CA GLY A 119 -3.54 3.91 -14.13
C GLY A 119 -2.40 4.19 -15.09
N ALA A 120 -2.74 4.17 -16.39
CA ALA A 120 -1.85 4.51 -17.50
C ALA A 120 -2.63 5.15 -18.66
N GLU A 121 -3.68 5.89 -18.33
CA GLU A 121 -4.36 6.77 -19.27
C GLU A 121 -3.41 7.92 -19.68
N ALA A 122 -3.68 8.54 -20.83
CA ALA A 122 -2.79 9.57 -21.38
C ALA A 122 -2.45 10.69 -20.39
N GLU A 123 -3.44 11.11 -19.61
CA GLU A 123 -3.31 12.15 -18.58
C GLU A 123 -2.38 11.70 -17.43
N VAL A 124 -2.50 10.43 -17.02
CA VAL A 124 -1.66 9.84 -15.97
C VAL A 124 -0.23 9.68 -16.46
N LEU A 125 -0.02 9.20 -17.68
CA LEU A 125 1.30 9.08 -18.29
C LEU A 125 1.98 10.46 -18.41
N ALA A 126 1.23 11.50 -18.82
CA ALA A 126 1.75 12.85 -18.88
C ALA A 126 2.13 13.40 -17.49
N ALA A 127 1.35 13.07 -16.45
CA ALA A 127 1.67 13.43 -15.07
C ALA A 127 2.95 12.72 -14.61
N ILE A 128 3.10 11.43 -14.87
CA ILE A 128 4.28 10.64 -14.50
C ILE A 128 5.53 11.17 -15.20
N ASP A 129 5.50 11.38 -16.52
CA ASP A 129 6.63 11.95 -17.27
C ASP A 129 7.06 13.30 -16.69
N ARG A 130 6.08 14.15 -16.35
CA ARG A 130 6.36 15.46 -15.74
C ARG A 130 7.00 15.34 -14.36
N LEU A 131 6.48 14.45 -13.49
CA LEU A 131 7.02 14.17 -12.16
C LEU A 131 8.47 13.68 -12.25
N VAL A 132 8.72 12.69 -13.08
CA VAL A 132 10.06 12.09 -13.26
C VAL A 132 11.07 13.10 -13.76
N ARG A 133 10.71 13.96 -14.73
CA ARG A 133 11.58 15.04 -15.21
C ARG A 133 11.85 16.10 -14.14
N MET A 134 10.96 16.26 -13.16
CA MET A 134 11.20 17.15 -12.02
C MET A 134 12.00 16.48 -10.90
N GLY A 135 12.46 15.24 -11.09
CA GLY A 135 13.26 14.50 -10.12
C GLY A 135 12.43 13.79 -9.04
N ILE A 136 11.12 13.63 -9.23
CA ILE A 136 10.24 12.92 -8.30
C ILE A 136 10.13 11.46 -8.74
N PRO A 137 10.61 10.47 -7.95
CA PRO A 137 10.48 9.06 -8.30
C PRO A 137 9.03 8.59 -8.21
N VAL A 138 8.59 7.82 -9.22
CA VAL A 138 7.21 7.35 -9.33
C VAL A 138 7.16 5.84 -9.41
N MET A 139 6.31 5.22 -8.58
CA MET A 139 5.85 3.84 -8.69
C MET A 139 4.50 3.83 -9.42
N GLY A 140 4.38 3.07 -10.51
CA GLY A 140 3.11 2.89 -11.23
C GLY A 140 2.25 1.82 -10.57
N HIS A 141 0.94 1.78 -10.92
CA HIS A 141 0.01 0.77 -10.44
C HIS A 141 -1.03 0.43 -11.53
N LEU A 142 -1.14 -0.86 -11.87
CA LEU A 142 -2.08 -1.40 -12.86
C LEU A 142 -2.85 -2.62 -12.31
N GLY A 143 -3.85 -3.03 -13.05
CA GLY A 143 -4.76 -4.10 -12.69
C GLY A 143 -5.99 -3.55 -11.99
N LEU A 144 -6.33 -4.07 -10.82
CA LEU A 144 -7.32 -3.44 -9.95
C LEU A 144 -6.71 -2.15 -9.40
N THR A 145 -7.36 -1.03 -9.71
CA THR A 145 -6.98 0.30 -9.23
C THR A 145 -8.11 0.83 -8.35
N PRO A 146 -7.96 0.83 -7.01
CA PRO A 146 -9.02 1.22 -6.08
C PRO A 146 -9.57 2.62 -6.31
N GLN A 147 -8.76 3.56 -6.80
CA GLN A 147 -9.23 4.91 -7.16
C GLN A 147 -10.21 4.90 -8.34
N ALA A 148 -10.24 3.85 -9.15
CA ALA A 148 -11.20 3.66 -10.24
C ALA A 148 -12.37 2.72 -9.87
N VAL A 149 -12.66 2.51 -8.58
CA VAL A 149 -13.64 1.54 -8.08
C VAL A 149 -15.03 1.69 -8.67
N HIS A 150 -15.50 2.92 -8.92
CA HIS A 150 -16.82 3.14 -9.53
C HIS A 150 -16.91 2.66 -10.98
N ARG A 151 -15.78 2.59 -11.70
CA ARG A 151 -15.70 2.07 -13.07
C ARG A 151 -15.41 0.57 -13.09
N LEU A 152 -14.50 0.09 -12.24
CA LEU A 152 -13.97 -1.28 -12.29
C LEU A 152 -14.64 -2.24 -11.31
N GLY A 153 -15.20 -1.74 -10.19
CA GLY A 153 -15.53 -2.54 -9.03
C GLY A 153 -14.26 -3.18 -8.44
N TYR A 154 -14.43 -4.08 -7.48
CA TYR A 154 -13.34 -4.87 -6.88
C TYR A 154 -13.15 -6.22 -7.59
N ARG A 155 -13.19 -6.24 -8.92
CA ARG A 155 -13.09 -7.47 -9.72
C ARG A 155 -11.67 -7.69 -10.22
N ARG A 156 -11.32 -8.96 -10.46
CA ARG A 156 -10.08 -9.34 -11.13
C ARG A 156 -10.02 -8.72 -12.53
N GLN A 157 -8.89 -8.11 -12.85
CA GLN A 157 -8.68 -7.41 -14.12
C GLN A 157 -7.94 -8.29 -15.13
N ALA A 158 -7.94 -7.89 -16.39
CA ALA A 158 -7.18 -8.51 -17.49
C ALA A 158 -7.45 -10.03 -17.63
N GLN A 159 -8.73 -10.43 -17.66
CA GLN A 159 -9.12 -11.85 -17.73
C GLN A 159 -9.22 -12.39 -19.15
N ASP A 160 -9.29 -11.54 -20.18
CA ASP A 160 -9.37 -11.91 -21.59
C ASP A 160 -8.12 -11.44 -22.38
N PRO A 161 -7.81 -12.03 -23.54
CA PRO A 161 -6.59 -11.73 -24.29
C PRO A 161 -6.43 -10.25 -24.66
N VAL A 162 -7.52 -9.56 -25.01
CA VAL A 162 -7.47 -8.13 -25.41
C VAL A 162 -7.12 -7.24 -24.21
N SER A 163 -7.73 -7.50 -23.05
CA SER A 163 -7.42 -6.77 -21.82
C SER A 163 -6.03 -7.10 -21.29
N GLN A 164 -5.52 -8.32 -21.50
CA GLN A 164 -4.13 -8.70 -21.16
C GLN A 164 -3.12 -7.95 -22.03
N GLU A 165 -3.32 -7.91 -23.35
CA GLU A 165 -2.46 -7.15 -24.26
C GLU A 165 -2.45 -5.65 -23.91
N ARG A 166 -3.63 -5.09 -23.62
CA ARG A 166 -3.74 -3.70 -23.19
C ARG A 166 -2.95 -3.44 -21.89
N LEU A 167 -3.08 -4.30 -20.88
CA LEU A 167 -2.34 -4.15 -19.61
C LEU A 167 -0.83 -4.24 -19.84
N LEU A 168 -0.37 -5.16 -20.69
CA LEU A 168 1.07 -5.27 -21.04
C LEU A 168 1.57 -3.99 -21.72
N ASN A 169 0.82 -3.43 -22.66
CA ASN A 169 1.17 -2.18 -23.33
C ASN A 169 1.17 -1.00 -22.35
N GLN A 170 0.23 -0.93 -21.42
CA GLN A 170 0.19 0.06 -20.34
C GLN A 170 1.41 -0.06 -19.43
N ALA A 171 1.81 -1.28 -19.06
CA ALA A 171 2.99 -1.52 -18.23
C ALA A 171 4.28 -1.01 -18.91
N ILE A 172 4.42 -1.27 -20.22
CA ILE A 172 5.54 -0.75 -21.02
C ILE A 172 5.52 0.79 -21.06
N ALA A 173 4.34 1.39 -21.26
CA ALA A 173 4.20 2.84 -21.28
C ALA A 173 4.59 3.50 -19.93
N LEU A 174 4.24 2.89 -18.80
CA LEU A 174 4.65 3.35 -17.47
C LEU A 174 6.17 3.28 -17.28
N GLU A 175 6.82 2.21 -17.72
CA GLU A 175 8.28 2.13 -17.71
C GLU A 175 8.90 3.22 -18.59
N GLN A 176 8.38 3.44 -19.79
CA GLN A 176 8.85 4.48 -20.71
C GLN A 176 8.64 5.89 -20.17
N ALA A 177 7.57 6.12 -19.40
CA ALA A 177 7.33 7.37 -18.70
C ALA A 177 8.30 7.58 -17.50
N GLY A 178 9.10 6.57 -17.15
CA GLY A 178 10.15 6.66 -16.14
C GLY A 178 9.75 6.16 -14.75
N CYS A 179 8.69 5.37 -14.60
CA CYS A 179 8.42 4.68 -13.34
C CYS A 179 9.63 3.83 -12.92
N PHE A 180 9.96 3.83 -11.62
CA PHE A 180 11.05 2.99 -11.10
C PHE A 180 10.58 1.58 -10.69
N ALA A 181 9.29 1.36 -10.52
CA ALA A 181 8.66 0.09 -10.17
C ALA A 181 7.17 0.12 -10.61
N LEU A 182 6.57 -1.06 -10.71
CA LEU A 182 5.16 -1.24 -11.08
C LEU A 182 4.48 -2.19 -10.11
N VAL A 183 3.35 -1.78 -9.51
CA VAL A 183 2.43 -2.65 -8.79
C VAL A 183 1.45 -3.28 -9.78
N LEU A 184 1.25 -4.60 -9.67
CA LEU A 184 0.18 -5.33 -10.35
C LEU A 184 -0.79 -5.88 -9.31
N GLU A 185 -2.03 -5.41 -9.34
CA GLU A 185 -3.06 -5.82 -8.38
C GLU A 185 -4.15 -6.64 -9.06
N HIS A 186 -4.43 -7.82 -8.48
CA HIS A 186 -5.55 -8.69 -8.80
C HIS A 186 -5.68 -8.98 -10.31
N VAL A 187 -4.61 -9.48 -10.91
CA VAL A 187 -4.50 -9.91 -12.31
C VAL A 187 -4.15 -11.40 -12.41
N PRO A 188 -4.25 -12.04 -13.58
CA PRO A 188 -3.76 -13.40 -13.80
C PRO A 188 -2.26 -13.53 -13.52
N SER A 189 -1.85 -14.59 -12.84
CA SER A 189 -0.47 -14.87 -12.46
C SER A 189 0.46 -15.04 -13.66
N ASP A 190 -0.02 -15.73 -14.71
CA ASP A 190 0.71 -15.92 -15.96
C ASP A 190 0.98 -14.59 -16.67
N LEU A 191 -0.01 -13.69 -16.69
CA LEU A 191 0.17 -12.34 -17.21
C LEU A 191 1.19 -11.54 -16.39
N ALA A 192 1.14 -11.62 -15.06
CA ALA A 192 2.12 -10.95 -14.20
C ALA A 192 3.55 -11.42 -14.51
N GLY A 193 3.75 -12.73 -14.73
CA GLY A 193 5.03 -13.28 -15.16
C GLY A 193 5.48 -12.78 -16.54
N VAL A 194 4.55 -12.60 -17.49
CA VAL A 194 4.86 -11.99 -18.81
C VAL A 194 5.31 -10.53 -18.62
N VAL A 195 4.58 -9.73 -17.85
CA VAL A 195 4.94 -8.33 -17.57
C VAL A 195 6.31 -8.25 -16.87
N ARG A 196 6.56 -9.07 -15.85
CA ARG A 196 7.85 -9.14 -15.15
C ARG A 196 9.02 -9.37 -16.10
N ARG A 197 8.91 -10.32 -17.03
CA ARG A 197 9.97 -10.65 -18.00
C ARG A 197 10.16 -9.55 -19.04
N ARG A 198 9.11 -8.77 -19.32
CA ARG A 198 9.15 -7.70 -20.33
C ARG A 198 9.78 -6.41 -19.82
N LEU A 199 9.61 -6.08 -18.54
CA LEU A 199 10.07 -4.83 -17.94
C LEU A 199 11.45 -4.97 -17.30
N GLN A 200 12.24 -3.90 -17.32
CA GLN A 200 13.50 -3.80 -16.58
C GLN A 200 13.30 -3.32 -15.14
N ILE A 201 12.22 -2.57 -14.88
CA ILE A 201 11.85 -2.12 -13.53
C ILE A 201 11.21 -3.26 -12.72
N PRO A 202 11.29 -3.24 -11.37
CA PRO A 202 10.62 -4.20 -10.51
C PRO A 202 9.10 -4.25 -10.72
N VAL A 203 8.56 -5.46 -10.82
CA VAL A 203 7.13 -5.75 -10.83
C VAL A 203 6.74 -6.35 -9.48
N ILE A 204 5.86 -5.66 -8.75
CA ILE A 204 5.45 -5.98 -7.40
C ILE A 204 4.00 -6.45 -7.42
N GLY A 205 3.75 -7.69 -6.97
CA GLY A 205 2.41 -8.28 -7.03
C GLY A 205 1.61 -8.09 -5.75
N ILE A 206 0.30 -7.95 -5.90
CA ILE A 206 -0.70 -8.18 -4.85
C ILE A 206 -1.90 -8.88 -5.49
N GLY A 207 -2.17 -10.13 -5.11
CA GLY A 207 -3.17 -10.94 -5.80
C GLY A 207 -2.87 -11.19 -7.29
N ALA A 208 -1.59 -11.14 -7.68
CA ALA A 208 -1.08 -11.34 -9.03
C ALA A 208 -0.23 -12.62 -9.17
N GLY A 209 -0.25 -13.50 -8.15
CA GLY A 209 0.57 -14.71 -8.09
C GLY A 209 2.01 -14.44 -7.68
N ASP A 210 2.82 -15.52 -7.65
CA ASP A 210 4.17 -15.48 -7.10
C ASP A 210 5.24 -15.15 -8.14
N ASP A 211 4.89 -15.11 -9.44
CA ASP A 211 5.83 -14.86 -10.54
C ASP A 211 6.08 -13.34 -10.78
N CYS A 212 6.25 -12.59 -9.68
CA CYS A 212 6.65 -11.19 -9.65
C CYS A 212 8.08 -11.05 -9.07
N ASP A 213 8.68 -9.86 -9.17
CA ASP A 213 9.96 -9.56 -8.54
C ASP A 213 9.83 -9.35 -7.02
N GLY A 214 8.63 -9.13 -6.55
CA GLY A 214 8.30 -8.95 -5.14
C GLY A 214 6.80 -8.92 -4.89
N GLN A 215 6.44 -8.76 -3.62
CA GLN A 215 5.05 -8.71 -3.17
C GLN A 215 4.82 -7.47 -2.31
N ILE A 216 3.62 -6.89 -2.43
CA ILE A 216 3.11 -5.88 -1.50
C ILE A 216 1.87 -6.41 -0.80
N ARG A 217 1.71 -6.10 0.49
CA ARG A 217 0.53 -6.46 1.28
C ARG A 217 0.04 -5.29 2.11
N VAL A 218 -1.28 -5.19 2.25
CA VAL A 218 -1.91 -4.32 3.24
C VAL A 218 -1.73 -4.97 4.61
N THR A 219 -0.95 -4.33 5.48
CA THR A 219 -0.54 -4.91 6.77
C THR A 219 -1.74 -5.24 7.66
N ALA A 220 -2.79 -4.40 7.66
CA ALA A 220 -4.01 -4.68 8.41
C ALA A 220 -4.71 -5.96 7.95
N ASP A 221 -4.74 -6.22 6.63
CA ASP A 221 -5.29 -7.45 6.07
C ASP A 221 -4.42 -8.65 6.44
N LEU A 222 -3.11 -8.52 6.28
CA LEU A 222 -2.14 -9.58 6.57
C LEU A 222 -2.21 -10.03 8.03
N LEU A 223 -2.44 -9.09 8.95
CA LEU A 223 -2.57 -9.34 10.39
C LEU A 223 -4.01 -9.73 10.80
N GLY A 224 -4.97 -9.78 9.88
CA GLY A 224 -6.36 -10.12 10.19
C GLY A 224 -7.06 -9.11 11.10
N LEU A 225 -6.76 -7.82 10.92
CA LEU A 225 -7.37 -6.72 11.66
C LEU A 225 -8.63 -6.18 10.97
N THR A 226 -8.76 -6.41 9.65
CA THR A 226 -9.89 -5.95 8.85
C THR A 226 -11.05 -6.94 8.90
N GLN A 227 -12.28 -6.43 8.94
CA GLN A 227 -13.49 -7.26 8.96
C GLN A 227 -13.76 -7.94 7.61
N GLN A 228 -13.41 -7.28 6.51
CA GLN A 228 -13.58 -7.78 5.16
C GLN A 228 -12.20 -8.00 4.53
N GLN A 229 -11.82 -9.26 4.43
CA GLN A 229 -10.56 -9.67 3.81
C GLN A 229 -10.70 -9.71 2.29
N PRO A 230 -9.78 -9.10 1.52
CA PRO A 230 -9.71 -9.34 0.08
C PRO A 230 -9.46 -10.83 -0.20
N PRO A 231 -10.18 -11.45 -1.17
CA PRO A 231 -10.08 -12.90 -1.42
C PRO A 231 -8.67 -13.35 -1.85
N PHE A 232 -7.85 -12.43 -2.32
CA PHE A 232 -6.48 -12.65 -2.76
C PHE A 232 -5.42 -12.30 -1.70
N SER A 233 -5.83 -11.87 -0.50
CA SER A 233 -4.92 -11.49 0.59
C SER A 233 -5.38 -12.11 1.92
N PRO A 234 -5.27 -13.44 2.09
CA PRO A 234 -5.67 -14.08 3.34
C PRO A 234 -4.79 -13.60 4.50
N ALA A 235 -5.41 -13.50 5.68
CA ALA A 235 -4.71 -13.17 6.91
C ALA A 235 -3.76 -14.29 7.34
N LEU A 236 -2.61 -13.94 7.91
CA LEU A 236 -1.67 -14.90 8.52
C LEU A 236 -2.06 -15.29 9.94
N ILE A 237 -2.71 -14.37 10.66
CA ILE A 237 -3.19 -14.57 12.03
C ILE A 237 -4.58 -13.98 12.21
N PRO A 238 -5.39 -14.46 13.15
CA PRO A 238 -6.69 -13.86 13.48
C PRO A 238 -6.51 -12.66 14.44
N GLY A 239 -5.81 -11.60 13.99
CA GLY A 239 -5.36 -10.50 14.84
C GLY A 239 -6.49 -9.81 15.59
N GLN A 240 -7.62 -9.52 14.92
CA GLN A 240 -8.78 -8.89 15.56
C GLN A 240 -9.27 -9.75 16.75
N GLN A 241 -9.38 -11.06 16.58
CA GLN A 241 -9.80 -11.97 17.65
C GLN A 241 -8.82 -11.93 18.82
N LEU A 242 -7.53 -12.06 18.55
CA LEU A 242 -6.48 -12.05 19.57
C LEU A 242 -6.47 -10.76 20.39
N PHE A 243 -6.60 -9.61 19.72
CA PHE A 243 -6.65 -8.31 20.42
C PHE A 243 -7.94 -8.15 21.24
N VAL A 244 -9.08 -8.58 20.71
CA VAL A 244 -10.35 -8.53 21.44
C VAL A 244 -10.30 -9.43 22.69
N GLU A 245 -9.73 -10.63 22.58
CA GLU A 245 -9.58 -11.56 23.72
C GLU A 245 -8.68 -10.96 24.80
N ALA A 246 -7.54 -10.37 24.43
CA ALA A 246 -6.64 -9.70 25.39
C ALA A 246 -7.34 -8.54 26.11
N LEU A 247 -8.06 -7.69 25.36
CA LEU A 247 -8.82 -6.56 25.94
C LEU A 247 -9.96 -7.04 26.84
N ARG A 248 -10.68 -8.10 26.47
CA ARG A 248 -11.73 -8.70 27.30
C ARG A 248 -11.19 -9.24 28.62
N THR A 249 -10.03 -9.90 28.59
CA THR A 249 -9.38 -10.38 29.80
C THR A 249 -9.09 -9.24 30.75
N TRP A 250 -8.48 -8.17 30.27
CA TRP A 250 -8.20 -7.00 31.11
C TRP A 250 -9.47 -6.34 31.64
N VAL A 251 -10.50 -6.16 30.84
CA VAL A 251 -11.80 -5.59 31.26
C VAL A 251 -12.45 -6.45 32.35
N ALA A 252 -12.42 -7.78 32.21
CA ALA A 252 -12.98 -8.70 33.21
C ALA A 252 -12.26 -8.60 34.56
N GLU A 253 -10.93 -8.42 34.55
CA GLU A 253 -10.13 -8.23 35.77
C GLU A 253 -10.47 -6.92 36.53
N GLN A 254 -10.93 -5.88 35.80
CA GLN A 254 -11.33 -4.60 36.41
C GLN A 254 -12.77 -4.60 36.95
N THR A 255 -13.58 -5.58 36.59
CA THR A 255 -14.97 -5.65 37.04
C THR A 255 -15.02 -6.26 38.44
N PRO A 256 -15.46 -5.54 39.52
CA PRO A 256 -15.55 -6.11 40.84
C PRO A 256 -16.48 -7.31 40.81
N THR A 257 -16.02 -8.46 41.33
CA THR A 257 -16.92 -9.59 41.64
C THR A 257 -17.85 -9.11 42.74
N THR A 258 -19.08 -8.72 42.45
CA THR A 258 -20.13 -8.48 43.45
C THR A 258 -20.47 -9.80 44.10
N THR A 259 -19.74 -10.13 45.15
CA THR A 259 -20.19 -11.15 46.11
C THR A 259 -21.45 -10.59 46.76
N PRO A 260 -22.60 -11.22 46.64
CA PRO A 260 -23.80 -10.75 47.36
C PRO A 260 -23.46 -10.70 48.88
N PRO A 261 -23.91 -9.67 49.63
CA PRO A 261 -23.68 -9.64 51.07
C PRO A 261 -24.28 -10.90 51.69
N PRO A 262 -23.61 -11.48 52.73
CA PRO A 262 -24.13 -12.63 53.43
C PRO A 262 -25.56 -12.34 53.93
N ALA A 263 -26.46 -13.28 53.69
CA ALA A 263 -27.84 -13.20 54.14
C ALA A 263 -27.82 -12.90 55.67
N ALA A 264 -28.58 -11.90 56.09
CA ALA A 264 -28.74 -11.58 57.49
C ALA A 264 -29.28 -12.83 58.23
N PRO A 265 -28.75 -13.17 59.42
CA PRO A 265 -29.29 -14.29 60.19
C PRO A 265 -30.75 -14.01 60.54
N ASP A 266 -31.60 -14.97 60.22
CA ASP A 266 -33.01 -14.97 60.64
C ASP A 266 -33.05 -14.83 62.16
N CYS A 267 -33.73 -13.76 62.65
CA CYS A 267 -34.12 -13.57 64.06
C CYS A 267 -35.39 -14.33 64.38
#